data_86b1b02977b41e647858ba21dcd48a6b
#
_entry.id   86b1b02977b41e647858ba21dcd48a6b
#
_cell.length_a   1.000
_cell.length_b   1.000
_cell.length_c   1.000
_cell.angle_alpha   90.00
_cell.angle_beta   90.00
_cell.angle_gamma   90.00
#
_symmetry.space_group_name_H-M   'P 1'
#
loop_
_entity.id
_entity.type
_entity.pdbx_description
1 polymer ?
#
loop_
_entity_poly.entity_id
_entity_poly.type
_entity_poly.pdbx_seq_one_letter_code
_entity_poly.pdbx_strand_id
1 'polypeptide(L)'
;LSNPPFGTPWKTDLKAWGIGKKDEISDSRFIINYDDNSEYSLIPDIGDPQMLFLANNISKMKTTTELGSRIIEVHNGSSLFTGKPGSGPSNLRRYIFEQDLCEAIIAISENMFYNTGIGTYLWVLTNKKDEKRKGKVQLIDATSMKEPLRKNLGDKNCEMTQKMREKVMELYLAFDKADSEYSKVFLNEEFGFYQVEVNQPLRLRVNVSDEALEEFKNSVKDDEFYDFLMTNEKDTESTNFNSFIGKLEKSAKKAGLKWTKKRENAIRKYFTTTDENADVVLDKKGNIEPDNNLKDTEQVPLLYDGGITGFFENEVKPYVEDAWINEDSAVIGYELSFTKYFYKPVQLRDLSDIIADIRAIEQSTDGLLASIIGGEV
;
A
#
# COMPACT_ATOMS: atom_id res chain seq x y z
N LEU A 1 -11.71 -20.46 17.56
CA LEU A 1 -11.79 -19.04 17.95
C LEU A 1 -10.42 -18.59 18.41
N SER A 2 -9.95 -17.44 17.93
CA SER A 2 -8.64 -16.85 18.27
C SER A 2 -8.75 -15.34 18.42
N ASN A 3 -8.00 -14.80 19.38
CA ASN A 3 -7.78 -13.37 19.57
C ASN A 3 -6.29 -13.15 19.81
N PRO A 4 -5.47 -13.17 18.75
CA PRO A 4 -4.04 -13.05 18.86
C PRO A 4 -3.62 -11.65 19.31
N PRO A 5 -2.41 -11.48 19.86
CA PRO A 5 -1.84 -10.16 20.05
C PRO A 5 -1.59 -9.50 18.70
N PHE A 6 -1.95 -8.23 18.59
CA PHE A 6 -1.66 -7.41 17.42
C PHE A 6 -0.97 -6.10 17.84
N GLY A 7 -0.14 -5.54 16.95
CA GLY A 7 0.66 -4.37 17.26
C GLY A 7 1.79 -4.63 18.28
N THR A 8 2.10 -5.88 18.60
CA THR A 8 3.15 -6.24 19.54
C THR A 8 4.36 -6.82 18.80
N PRO A 9 5.54 -6.16 18.83
CA PRO A 9 6.72 -6.69 18.14
C PRO A 9 7.16 -8.04 18.69
N TRP A 10 7.45 -9.00 17.80
CA TRP A 10 7.88 -10.37 18.13
C TRP A 10 9.39 -10.63 17.93
N LYS A 11 10.18 -9.55 17.82
CA LYS A 11 11.66 -9.63 17.67
C LYS A 11 12.34 -10.38 18.82
N THR A 12 11.77 -10.27 20.02
CA THR A 12 12.30 -10.96 21.22
C THR A 12 12.15 -12.46 21.10
N ASP A 13 11.03 -12.93 20.52
CA ASP A 13 10.76 -14.35 20.30
C ASP A 13 11.72 -14.95 19.28
N LEU A 14 12.00 -14.24 18.17
CA LEU A 14 13.02 -14.65 17.21
C LEU A 14 14.38 -14.87 17.87
N LYS A 15 14.81 -13.93 18.71
CA LYS A 15 16.07 -14.05 19.43
C LYS A 15 16.08 -15.22 20.41
N ALA A 16 14.96 -15.45 21.12
CA ALA A 16 14.82 -16.58 22.04
C ALA A 16 14.93 -17.93 21.31
N TRP A 17 14.53 -18.00 20.06
CA TRP A 17 14.66 -19.18 19.19
C TRP A 17 16.01 -19.28 18.48
N GLY A 18 16.92 -18.34 18.70
CA GLY A 18 18.24 -18.31 18.07
C GLY A 18 18.20 -17.90 16.59
N ILE A 19 17.10 -17.29 16.13
CA ILE A 19 16.90 -16.85 14.73
C ILE A 19 17.34 -15.39 14.62
N GLY A 20 18.25 -15.11 13.68
CA GLY A 20 18.79 -13.77 13.47
C GLY A 20 17.86 -12.88 12.64
N LYS A 21 17.23 -13.44 11.60
CA LYS A 21 16.33 -12.74 10.66
C LYS A 21 15.08 -13.57 10.39
N LYS A 22 13.95 -12.89 10.14
CA LYS A 22 12.68 -13.56 9.83
C LYS A 22 12.75 -14.48 8.60
N ASP A 23 13.60 -14.16 7.65
CA ASP A 23 13.78 -14.94 6.41
C ASP A 23 14.51 -16.27 6.62
N GLU A 24 15.04 -16.51 7.82
CA GLU A 24 15.65 -17.79 8.23
C GLU A 24 14.59 -18.80 8.73
N ILE A 25 13.33 -18.38 8.87
CA ILE A 25 12.25 -19.26 9.31
C ILE A 25 11.83 -20.16 8.15
N SER A 26 12.05 -21.47 8.31
CA SER A 26 11.76 -22.52 7.33
C SER A 26 10.62 -23.45 7.76
N ASP A 27 9.60 -22.90 8.42
CA ASP A 27 8.44 -23.68 8.88
C ASP A 27 7.38 -23.78 7.79
N SER A 28 7.00 -24.99 7.41
CA SER A 28 6.03 -25.27 6.34
C SER A 28 4.64 -24.67 6.57
N ARG A 29 4.30 -24.29 7.80
CA ARG A 29 3.04 -23.58 8.10
C ARG A 29 2.98 -22.19 7.53
N PHE A 30 4.15 -21.60 7.25
CA PHE A 30 4.31 -20.23 6.79
C PHE A 30 4.89 -20.13 5.38
N ILE A 31 4.82 -21.21 4.62
CA ILE A 31 5.25 -21.28 3.24
C ILE A 31 4.10 -21.84 2.42
N ILE A 32 3.79 -21.19 1.31
CA ILE A 32 2.84 -21.69 0.31
C ILE A 32 3.53 -21.84 -1.04
N ASN A 33 3.10 -22.86 -1.79
CA ASN A 33 3.52 -23.08 -3.16
C ASN A 33 2.33 -22.90 -4.08
N TYR A 34 2.54 -22.16 -5.17
CA TYR A 34 1.58 -22.04 -6.26
C TYR A 34 1.96 -23.01 -7.41
N ASP A 35 1.11 -23.08 -8.41
CA ASP A 35 1.24 -24.02 -9.54
C ASP A 35 2.53 -23.87 -10.35
N ASP A 36 3.20 -22.72 -10.26
CA ASP A 36 4.51 -22.44 -10.84
C ASP A 36 5.69 -23.00 -10.03
N ASN A 37 5.41 -23.72 -8.94
CA ASN A 37 6.37 -24.20 -7.94
C ASN A 37 7.17 -23.09 -7.22
N SER A 38 6.72 -21.84 -7.28
CA SER A 38 7.30 -20.76 -6.52
C SER A 38 6.89 -20.83 -5.05
N GLU A 39 7.87 -20.67 -4.17
CA GLU A 39 7.63 -20.57 -2.72
C GLU A 39 7.34 -19.12 -2.30
N TYR A 40 6.25 -18.94 -1.59
CA TYR A 40 5.86 -17.63 -1.04
C TYR A 40 5.85 -17.70 0.48
N SER A 41 6.61 -16.81 1.13
CA SER A 41 6.60 -16.67 2.58
C SER A 41 5.33 -15.95 3.04
N LEU A 42 4.70 -16.49 4.09
CA LEU A 42 3.56 -15.86 4.79
C LEU A 42 4.00 -15.05 6.01
N ILE A 43 5.30 -14.97 6.28
CA ILE A 43 5.83 -14.37 7.49
C ILE A 43 5.69 -12.86 7.44
N PRO A 44 4.95 -12.24 8.39
CA PRO A 44 4.75 -10.80 8.44
C PRO A 44 6.00 -10.05 8.92
N ASP A 45 5.93 -8.73 8.91
CA ASP A 45 6.94 -7.90 9.51
C ASP A 45 6.98 -8.07 11.04
N ILE A 46 8.16 -7.82 11.62
CA ILE A 46 8.44 -8.07 13.05
C ILE A 46 7.55 -7.24 13.99
N GLY A 47 6.94 -6.16 13.47
CA GLY A 47 6.09 -5.27 14.27
C GLY A 47 4.72 -5.81 14.63
N ASP A 48 4.19 -6.80 13.88
CA ASP A 48 2.83 -7.30 14.10
C ASP A 48 2.71 -8.80 13.76
N PRO A 49 2.50 -9.67 14.76
CA PRO A 49 2.44 -11.12 14.58
C PRO A 49 1.07 -11.67 14.22
N GLN A 50 0.00 -10.85 14.20
CA GLN A 50 -1.37 -11.36 14.08
C GLN A 50 -1.57 -12.31 12.88
N MET A 51 -0.94 -12.02 11.75
CA MET A 51 -1.03 -12.85 10.55
C MET A 51 -0.32 -14.22 10.70
N LEU A 52 0.65 -14.36 11.60
CA LEU A 52 1.25 -15.66 11.91
C LEU A 52 0.24 -16.60 12.59
N PHE A 53 -0.59 -16.07 13.48
CA PHE A 53 -1.63 -16.85 14.16
C PHE A 53 -2.67 -17.33 13.14
N LEU A 54 -3.08 -16.46 12.22
CA LEU A 54 -4.02 -16.82 11.17
C LEU A 54 -3.45 -17.89 10.25
N ALA A 55 -2.21 -17.74 9.76
CA ALA A 55 -1.53 -18.74 8.94
C ALA A 55 -1.39 -20.09 9.69
N ASN A 56 -0.99 -20.06 10.97
CA ASN A 56 -0.94 -21.27 11.80
C ASN A 56 -2.32 -21.95 11.95
N ASN A 57 -3.39 -21.17 12.15
CA ASN A 57 -4.73 -21.72 12.25
C ASN A 57 -5.20 -22.33 10.93
N ILE A 58 -4.91 -21.67 9.80
CA ILE A 58 -5.22 -22.20 8.45
C ILE A 58 -4.49 -23.53 8.21
N SER A 59 -3.20 -23.62 8.55
CA SER A 59 -2.41 -24.86 8.37
C SER A 59 -2.97 -26.06 9.15
N LYS A 60 -3.80 -25.83 10.16
CA LYS A 60 -4.44 -26.86 11.01
C LYS A 60 -5.87 -27.17 10.61
N MET A 61 -6.39 -26.57 9.54
CA MET A 61 -7.71 -26.90 9.05
C MET A 61 -7.80 -28.36 8.61
N LYS A 62 -8.83 -29.05 9.07
CA LYS A 62 -9.09 -30.44 8.68
C LYS A 62 -9.73 -30.48 7.30
N THR A 63 -9.12 -31.17 6.36
CA THR A 63 -9.60 -31.31 4.99
C THR A 63 -10.39 -32.62 4.75
N THR A 64 -10.25 -33.59 5.67
CA THR A 64 -10.81 -34.92 5.54
C THR A 64 -12.18 -35.13 6.19
N THR A 65 -12.69 -34.11 6.90
CA THR A 65 -14.00 -34.20 7.57
C THR A 65 -15.10 -33.64 6.67
N GLU A 66 -16.30 -34.11 6.80
CA GLU A 66 -17.47 -33.66 6.02
C GLU A 66 -17.76 -32.18 6.23
N LEU A 67 -17.70 -31.70 7.46
CA LEU A 67 -17.96 -30.30 7.82
C LEU A 67 -16.74 -29.38 7.59
N GLY A 68 -15.56 -29.93 7.34
CA GLY A 68 -14.32 -29.14 7.25
C GLY A 68 -13.95 -28.47 8.57
N SER A 69 -13.39 -27.28 8.47
CA SER A 69 -12.99 -26.45 9.59
C SER A 69 -13.51 -25.03 9.41
N ARG A 70 -13.75 -24.36 10.52
CA ARG A 70 -14.07 -22.91 10.55
C ARG A 70 -13.19 -22.19 11.56
N ILE A 71 -12.64 -21.06 11.16
CA ILE A 71 -11.84 -20.15 11.98
C ILE A 71 -12.61 -18.85 12.14
N ILE A 72 -12.63 -18.31 13.35
CA ILE A 72 -13.02 -16.94 13.60
C ILE A 72 -11.89 -16.31 14.42
N GLU A 73 -11.27 -15.30 13.86
CA GLU A 73 -10.10 -14.64 14.47
C GLU A 73 -10.27 -13.13 14.46
N VAL A 74 -9.92 -12.50 15.60
CA VAL A 74 -9.98 -11.04 15.78
C VAL A 74 -8.68 -10.43 15.29
N HIS A 75 -8.78 -9.42 14.44
CA HIS A 75 -7.64 -8.68 13.92
C HIS A 75 -7.86 -7.17 14.04
N ASN A 76 -6.78 -6.40 14.04
CA ASN A 76 -6.85 -4.96 13.78
C ASN A 76 -6.99 -4.68 12.27
N GLY A 77 -7.23 -3.41 11.92
CA GLY A 77 -7.42 -3.00 10.52
C GLY A 77 -6.21 -3.24 9.62
N SER A 78 -4.99 -3.30 10.18
CA SER A 78 -3.77 -3.51 9.40
C SER A 78 -3.77 -4.84 8.64
N SER A 79 -4.45 -5.87 9.17
CA SER A 79 -4.59 -7.17 8.52
C SER A 79 -5.25 -7.11 7.14
N LEU A 80 -6.05 -6.07 6.87
CA LEU A 80 -6.79 -5.92 5.63
C LEU A 80 -5.93 -5.39 4.47
N PHE A 81 -4.89 -4.59 4.74
CA PHE A 81 -4.15 -3.88 3.69
C PHE A 81 -2.64 -3.83 3.88
N THR A 82 -2.10 -4.07 5.10
CA THR A 82 -0.66 -3.95 5.33
C THR A 82 0.14 -4.97 4.52
N GLY A 83 1.28 -4.53 4.03
CA GLY A 83 2.23 -5.34 3.26
C GLY A 83 2.09 -5.13 1.74
N LYS A 84 3.22 -4.87 1.09
CA LYS A 84 3.29 -4.79 -0.37
C LYS A 84 3.00 -6.15 -1.00
N PRO A 85 2.50 -6.20 -2.25
CA PRO A 85 2.41 -7.45 -3.01
C PRO A 85 3.72 -8.24 -2.96
N GLY A 86 3.62 -9.55 -2.76
CA GLY A 86 4.78 -10.44 -2.54
C GLY A 86 5.31 -10.49 -1.11
N SER A 87 4.86 -9.60 -0.19
CA SER A 87 5.21 -9.70 1.24
C SER A 87 4.30 -10.68 1.99
N GLY A 88 4.74 -11.18 3.15
CA GLY A 88 4.02 -12.20 3.92
C GLY A 88 2.54 -11.92 4.16
N PRO A 89 2.13 -10.75 4.68
CA PRO A 89 0.72 -10.44 4.88
C PRO A 89 -0.10 -10.39 3.58
N SER A 90 0.45 -9.83 2.51
CA SER A 90 -0.19 -9.78 1.21
C SER A 90 -0.33 -11.19 0.59
N ASN A 91 0.73 -12.01 0.70
CA ASN A 91 0.70 -13.40 0.25
C ASN A 91 -0.34 -14.23 1.02
N LEU A 92 -0.50 -14.00 2.34
CA LEU A 92 -1.51 -14.69 3.12
C LEU A 92 -2.93 -14.29 2.69
N ARG A 93 -3.19 -12.98 2.46
CA ARG A 93 -4.49 -12.55 1.92
C ARG A 93 -4.74 -13.17 0.55
N ARG A 94 -3.76 -13.12 -0.36
CA ARG A 94 -3.83 -13.75 -1.67
C ARG A 94 -4.23 -15.23 -1.53
N TYR A 95 -3.54 -15.98 -0.70
CA TYR A 95 -3.84 -17.39 -0.45
C TYR A 95 -5.27 -17.58 0.06
N ILE A 96 -5.70 -16.79 1.04
CA ILE A 96 -7.05 -16.90 1.62
C ILE A 96 -8.15 -16.67 0.57
N PHE A 97 -7.98 -15.70 -0.32
CA PHE A 97 -8.98 -15.38 -1.34
C PHE A 97 -8.91 -16.33 -2.54
N GLU A 98 -7.73 -16.66 -3.04
CA GLU A 98 -7.57 -17.60 -4.18
C GLU A 98 -7.97 -19.02 -3.81
N GLN A 99 -7.75 -19.45 -2.55
CA GLN A 99 -8.22 -20.74 -2.05
C GLN A 99 -9.68 -20.72 -1.56
N ASP A 100 -10.36 -19.62 -1.78
CA ASP A 100 -11.77 -19.43 -1.39
C ASP A 100 -12.08 -19.74 0.08
N LEU A 101 -11.15 -19.38 0.99
CA LEU A 101 -11.30 -19.65 2.42
C LEU A 101 -12.09 -18.59 3.16
N CYS A 102 -12.08 -17.32 2.74
CA CYS A 102 -12.75 -16.23 3.44
C CYS A 102 -14.26 -16.24 3.19
N GLU A 103 -15.05 -16.50 4.21
CA GLU A 103 -16.51 -16.52 4.15
C GLU A 103 -17.10 -15.13 4.46
N ALA A 104 -16.54 -14.43 5.46
CA ALA A 104 -16.94 -13.08 5.82
C ALA A 104 -15.85 -12.32 6.58
N ILE A 105 -15.92 -10.99 6.52
CA ILE A 105 -15.18 -10.07 7.40
C ILE A 105 -16.18 -9.14 8.04
N ILE A 106 -16.16 -9.07 9.38
CA ILE A 106 -17.13 -8.28 10.17
C ILE A 106 -16.37 -7.19 10.91
N ALA A 107 -16.62 -5.92 10.56
CA ALA A 107 -16.06 -4.78 11.29
C ALA A 107 -16.81 -4.58 12.60
N ILE A 108 -16.06 -4.43 13.69
CA ILE A 108 -16.56 -4.20 15.05
C ILE A 108 -16.14 -2.80 15.52
N SER A 109 -16.99 -2.19 16.34
CA SER A 109 -16.73 -0.88 16.90
C SER A 109 -15.39 -0.76 17.63
N GLU A 110 -14.82 0.43 17.58
CA GLU A 110 -13.74 0.84 18.48
C GLU A 110 -14.11 0.66 19.95
N ASN A 111 -13.09 0.54 20.81
CA ASN A 111 -13.23 0.42 22.26
C ASN A 111 -14.09 -0.78 22.73
N MET A 112 -14.20 -1.83 21.91
CA MET A 112 -14.93 -3.06 22.26
C MET A 112 -14.11 -4.00 23.16
N PHE A 113 -12.78 -3.89 23.15
CA PHE A 113 -11.84 -4.75 23.89
C PHE A 113 -11.07 -3.98 24.97
N TYR A 114 -10.57 -4.71 25.99
CA TYR A 114 -10.02 -4.11 27.24
C TYR A 114 -8.81 -3.20 27.05
N ASN A 115 -7.89 -3.57 26.16
CA ASN A 115 -6.59 -2.90 26.05
C ASN A 115 -6.36 -2.32 24.65
N THR A 116 -7.44 -1.96 23.95
CA THR A 116 -7.34 -1.36 22.63
C THR A 116 -8.51 -0.47 22.33
N GLY A 117 -8.22 0.76 21.91
CA GLY A 117 -9.20 1.73 21.40
C GLY A 117 -9.51 1.61 19.91
N ILE A 118 -8.76 0.76 19.18
CA ILE A 118 -8.86 0.68 17.72
C ILE A 118 -10.04 -0.18 17.27
N GLY A 119 -10.55 0.08 16.07
CA GLY A 119 -11.52 -0.77 15.38
C GLY A 119 -10.92 -2.15 15.07
N THR A 120 -11.72 -3.18 15.25
CA THR A 120 -11.30 -4.56 15.03
C THR A 120 -12.20 -5.25 14.01
N TYR A 121 -11.66 -6.32 13.43
CA TYR A 121 -12.31 -7.09 12.37
C TYR A 121 -12.30 -8.57 12.72
N LEU A 122 -13.45 -9.23 12.58
CA LEU A 122 -13.53 -10.69 12.68
C LEU A 122 -13.33 -11.29 11.29
N TRP A 123 -12.27 -12.05 11.11
CA TRP A 123 -12.07 -12.88 9.93
C TRP A 123 -12.79 -14.21 10.15
N VAL A 124 -13.73 -14.52 9.28
CA VAL A 124 -14.48 -15.79 9.29
C VAL A 124 -14.01 -16.62 8.10
N LEU A 125 -13.22 -17.64 8.36
CA LEU A 125 -12.69 -18.54 7.34
C LEU A 125 -13.29 -19.94 7.44
N THR A 126 -13.45 -20.60 6.30
CA THR A 126 -13.83 -22.00 6.22
C THR A 126 -13.25 -22.65 4.96
N ASN A 127 -12.92 -23.91 5.03
CA ASN A 127 -12.56 -24.71 3.85
C ASN A 127 -13.74 -25.55 3.31
N LYS A 128 -14.97 -25.25 3.77
CA LYS A 128 -16.23 -25.85 3.31
C LYS A 128 -17.32 -24.81 3.23
N LYS A 129 -17.21 -23.91 2.26
CA LYS A 129 -18.25 -22.91 1.98
C LYS A 129 -19.52 -23.56 1.42
N ASP A 130 -20.68 -22.99 1.79
CA ASP A 130 -21.94 -23.28 1.10
C ASP A 130 -21.84 -22.90 -0.39
N GLU A 131 -22.54 -23.61 -1.27
CA GLU A 131 -22.52 -23.36 -2.72
C GLU A 131 -22.80 -21.91 -3.09
N LYS A 132 -23.77 -21.26 -2.40
CA LYS A 132 -24.10 -19.86 -2.63
C LYS A 132 -22.99 -18.86 -2.27
N ARG A 133 -22.02 -19.27 -1.42
CA ARG A 133 -20.92 -18.44 -0.94
C ARG A 133 -19.60 -18.69 -1.68
N LYS A 134 -19.53 -19.73 -2.54
CA LYS A 134 -18.31 -20.05 -3.29
C LYS A 134 -17.88 -18.89 -4.17
N GLY A 135 -16.59 -18.60 -4.19
CA GLY A 135 -15.98 -17.47 -4.92
C GLY A 135 -16.37 -16.09 -4.41
N LYS A 136 -17.04 -16.02 -3.24
CA LYS A 136 -17.55 -14.75 -2.70
C LYS A 136 -17.17 -14.57 -1.25
N VAL A 137 -17.11 -13.30 -0.84
CA VAL A 137 -16.92 -12.89 0.54
C VAL A 137 -17.96 -11.85 0.94
N GLN A 138 -18.45 -11.96 2.17
CA GLN A 138 -19.39 -11.02 2.74
C GLN A 138 -18.67 -10.05 3.67
N LEU A 139 -18.83 -8.75 3.45
CA LEU A 139 -18.39 -7.71 4.38
C LEU A 139 -19.59 -7.24 5.19
N ILE A 140 -19.43 -7.17 6.51
CA ILE A 140 -20.49 -6.71 7.44
C ILE A 140 -19.95 -5.57 8.29
N ASP A 141 -20.62 -4.42 8.23
CA ASP A 141 -20.32 -3.28 9.09
C ASP A 141 -21.20 -3.31 10.35
N ALA A 142 -20.63 -3.73 11.45
CA ALA A 142 -21.25 -3.70 12.78
C ALA A 142 -20.66 -2.59 13.68
N THR A 143 -19.96 -1.61 13.12
CA THR A 143 -19.30 -0.54 13.90
C THR A 143 -20.25 0.34 14.67
N SER A 144 -21.49 0.51 14.18
CA SER A 144 -22.56 1.24 14.86
C SER A 144 -23.30 0.40 15.93
N MET A 145 -23.11 -0.92 15.95
CA MET A 145 -23.80 -1.85 16.84
C MET A 145 -23.12 -1.92 18.21
N LYS A 146 -23.27 -0.88 19.01
CA LYS A 146 -22.70 -0.76 20.35
C LYS A 146 -23.60 0.00 21.31
N GLU A 147 -23.48 -0.34 22.58
CA GLU A 147 -24.03 0.43 23.70
C GLU A 147 -22.90 0.83 24.65
N PRO A 148 -22.94 2.04 25.24
CA PRO A 148 -21.93 2.49 26.20
C PRO A 148 -22.00 1.69 27.49
N LEU A 149 -20.87 1.37 28.07
CA LEU A 149 -20.80 0.79 29.41
C LEU A 149 -21.07 1.84 30.49
N ARG A 150 -21.68 1.44 31.61
CA ARG A 150 -21.84 2.31 32.79
C ARG A 150 -20.49 2.77 33.38
N LYS A 151 -19.46 1.92 33.28
CA LYS A 151 -18.11 2.16 33.77
C LYS A 151 -17.13 1.56 32.76
N ASN A 152 -16.14 2.33 32.38
CA ASN A 152 -15.10 1.85 31.49
C ASN A 152 -14.24 0.76 32.16
N LEU A 153 -13.78 -0.19 31.37
CA LEU A 153 -12.89 -1.28 31.77
C LEU A 153 -11.60 -1.17 30.92
N GLY A 154 -10.65 -0.36 31.38
CA GLY A 154 -9.51 0.07 30.56
C GLY A 154 -10.01 0.90 29.38
N ASP A 155 -9.54 0.59 28.17
CA ASP A 155 -9.98 1.25 26.92
C ASP A 155 -11.39 0.83 26.48
N LYS A 156 -11.90 -0.29 27.01
CA LYS A 156 -13.26 -0.75 26.70
C LYS A 156 -14.29 0.17 27.35
N ASN A 157 -15.07 0.86 26.51
CA ASN A 157 -16.15 1.77 26.94
C ASN A 157 -17.53 1.40 26.39
N CYS A 158 -17.59 0.35 25.56
CA CYS A 158 -18.85 -0.11 24.97
C CYS A 158 -18.93 -1.64 24.91
N GLU A 159 -20.12 -2.15 24.66
CA GLU A 159 -20.37 -3.57 24.42
C GLU A 159 -21.43 -3.78 23.34
N MET A 160 -21.40 -4.96 22.73
CA MET A 160 -22.43 -5.42 21.81
C MET A 160 -23.46 -6.25 22.58
N THR A 161 -24.69 -5.77 22.67
CA THR A 161 -25.79 -6.46 23.37
C THR A 161 -26.17 -7.77 22.66
N GLN A 162 -26.93 -8.62 23.32
CA GLN A 162 -27.42 -9.87 22.73
C GLN A 162 -28.20 -9.60 21.43
N LYS A 163 -29.10 -8.60 21.43
CA LYS A 163 -29.88 -8.22 20.26
C LYS A 163 -29.02 -7.79 19.08
N MET A 164 -27.92 -7.05 19.34
CA MET A 164 -26.98 -6.64 18.31
C MET A 164 -26.22 -7.82 17.74
N ARG A 165 -25.78 -8.77 18.58
CA ARG A 165 -25.13 -10.01 18.12
C ARG A 165 -26.09 -10.85 17.26
N GLU A 166 -27.35 -10.93 17.63
CA GLU A 166 -28.38 -11.59 16.84
C GLU A 166 -28.59 -10.91 15.49
N LYS A 167 -28.56 -9.56 15.46
CA LYS A 167 -28.62 -8.80 14.20
C LYS A 167 -27.42 -9.07 13.28
N VAL A 168 -26.20 -9.12 13.82
CA VAL A 168 -25.00 -9.50 13.05
C VAL A 168 -25.14 -10.91 12.48
N MET A 169 -25.66 -11.85 13.28
CA MET A 169 -25.92 -13.23 12.83
C MET A 169 -26.99 -13.28 11.73
N GLU A 170 -28.07 -12.50 11.88
CA GLU A 170 -29.11 -12.38 10.86
C GLU A 170 -28.54 -11.88 9.53
N LEU A 171 -27.72 -10.79 9.55
CA LEU A 171 -27.05 -10.25 8.38
C LEU A 171 -26.14 -11.30 7.73
N TYR A 172 -25.34 -12.01 8.53
CA TYR A 172 -24.46 -13.06 8.06
C TYR A 172 -25.23 -14.21 7.37
N LEU A 173 -26.32 -14.67 7.96
CA LEU A 173 -27.14 -15.77 7.42
C LEU A 173 -27.94 -15.34 6.18
N ALA A 174 -28.41 -14.11 6.12
CA ALA A 174 -29.13 -13.54 4.98
C ALA A 174 -28.25 -13.41 3.72
N PHE A 175 -26.94 -13.25 3.89
CA PHE A 175 -25.92 -13.19 2.85
C PHE A 175 -26.22 -12.11 1.80
N ASP A 176 -26.56 -12.51 0.55
CA ASP A 176 -26.90 -11.63 -0.58
C ASP A 176 -28.25 -10.94 -0.46
N LYS A 177 -29.08 -11.38 0.48
CA LYS A 177 -30.38 -10.77 0.84
C LYS A 177 -30.31 -9.89 2.08
N ALA A 178 -29.12 -9.72 2.64
CA ALA A 178 -28.92 -8.86 3.80
C ALA A 178 -29.11 -7.39 3.44
N ASP A 179 -29.44 -6.58 4.46
CA ASP A 179 -29.54 -5.12 4.30
C ASP A 179 -28.19 -4.54 3.80
N SER A 180 -28.22 -3.92 2.62
CA SER A 180 -27.04 -3.36 1.95
C SER A 180 -26.41 -2.18 2.68
N GLU A 181 -27.11 -1.60 3.65
CA GLU A 181 -26.53 -0.59 4.55
C GLU A 181 -25.44 -1.18 5.45
N TYR A 182 -25.63 -2.44 5.88
CA TYR A 182 -24.75 -3.11 6.84
C TYR A 182 -23.97 -4.28 6.23
N SER A 183 -24.36 -4.79 5.06
CA SER A 183 -23.75 -5.99 4.49
C SER A 183 -23.65 -5.90 2.98
N LYS A 184 -22.48 -6.24 2.45
CA LYS A 184 -22.22 -6.30 1.00
C LYS A 184 -21.47 -7.58 0.66
N VAL A 185 -21.77 -8.13 -0.51
CA VAL A 185 -21.13 -9.35 -1.02
C VAL A 185 -20.32 -9.01 -2.27
N PHE A 186 -19.10 -9.51 -2.32
CA PHE A 186 -18.13 -9.28 -3.38
C PHE A 186 -17.59 -10.60 -3.91
N LEU A 187 -17.08 -10.61 -5.14
CA LEU A 187 -16.24 -11.69 -5.62
C LEU A 187 -14.87 -11.62 -4.94
N ASN A 188 -14.22 -12.77 -4.73
CA ASN A 188 -12.90 -12.80 -4.14
C ASN A 188 -11.89 -11.97 -4.94
N GLU A 189 -11.97 -12.03 -6.28
CA GLU A 189 -11.09 -11.34 -7.22
C GLU A 189 -11.23 -9.81 -7.18
N GLU A 190 -12.36 -9.27 -6.67
CA GLU A 190 -12.57 -7.81 -6.55
C GLU A 190 -11.59 -7.16 -5.57
N PHE A 191 -10.94 -7.94 -4.70
CA PHE A 191 -9.91 -7.46 -3.77
C PHE A 191 -8.48 -7.67 -4.28
N GLY A 192 -8.34 -8.34 -5.42
CA GLY A 192 -7.06 -8.60 -6.05
C GLY A 192 -6.67 -7.53 -7.06
N PHE A 193 -5.38 -7.32 -7.18
CA PHE A 193 -4.80 -6.38 -8.14
C PHE A 193 -3.40 -6.85 -8.58
N TYR A 194 -3.00 -6.42 -9.76
CA TYR A 194 -1.59 -6.43 -10.18
C TYR A 194 -0.94 -5.13 -9.76
N GLN A 195 0.15 -5.20 -9.01
CA GLN A 195 1.05 -4.06 -8.88
C GLN A 195 2.05 -4.12 -10.03
N VAL A 196 2.06 -3.08 -10.87
CA VAL A 196 2.93 -2.98 -12.03
C VAL A 196 3.79 -1.73 -11.93
N GLU A 197 4.98 -1.79 -12.50
CA GLU A 197 5.91 -0.69 -12.55
C GLU A 197 5.65 0.13 -13.82
N VAL A 198 5.43 1.43 -13.65
CA VAL A 198 5.31 2.41 -14.74
C VAL A 198 6.58 3.23 -14.79
N ASN A 199 7.18 3.26 -15.95
CA ASN A 199 8.41 3.98 -16.22
C ASN A 199 8.14 5.16 -17.16
N GLN A 200 8.94 6.21 -17.00
CA GLN A 200 8.98 7.37 -17.89
C GLN A 200 10.40 7.56 -18.39
N PRO A 201 10.61 8.12 -19.61
CA PRO A 201 11.92 8.27 -20.19
C PRO A 201 12.76 9.32 -19.45
N LEU A 202 14.03 8.98 -19.21
CA LEU A 202 15.01 9.94 -18.75
C LEU A 202 15.31 10.94 -19.86
N ARG A 203 15.20 12.23 -19.58
CA ARG A 203 15.49 13.35 -20.48
C ARG A 203 16.50 14.27 -19.82
N LEU A 204 17.64 14.45 -20.46
CA LEU A 204 18.75 15.21 -19.90
C LEU A 204 19.18 16.34 -20.85
N ARG A 205 19.15 17.56 -20.31
CA ARG A 205 19.80 18.71 -20.91
C ARG A 205 21.22 18.81 -20.39
N VAL A 206 22.16 18.96 -21.29
CA VAL A 206 23.59 19.18 -20.98
C VAL A 206 23.83 20.67 -20.86
N ASN A 207 24.59 21.08 -19.85
CA ASN A 207 25.11 22.43 -19.66
C ASN A 207 26.51 22.35 -19.02
N VAL A 208 27.53 22.75 -19.77
CA VAL A 208 28.94 22.77 -19.29
C VAL A 208 29.30 24.21 -18.92
N SER A 209 28.67 24.72 -17.87
CA SER A 209 28.94 26.08 -17.36
C SER A 209 30.20 26.15 -16.49
N ASP A 210 30.66 27.37 -16.21
CA ASP A 210 31.83 27.59 -15.32
C ASP A 210 31.54 27.07 -13.91
N GLU A 211 30.32 27.25 -13.40
CA GLU A 211 29.92 26.75 -12.07
C GLU A 211 29.94 25.21 -12.02
N ALA A 212 29.43 24.55 -13.06
CA ALA A 212 29.44 23.08 -13.15
C ALA A 212 30.85 22.51 -13.23
N LEU A 213 31.73 23.20 -13.96
CA LEU A 213 33.16 22.85 -14.06
C LEU A 213 33.90 23.01 -12.74
N GLU A 214 33.64 24.09 -11.99
CA GLU A 214 34.19 24.27 -10.64
C GLU A 214 33.69 23.20 -9.65
N GLU A 215 32.42 22.90 -9.67
CA GLU A 215 31.86 21.86 -8.83
C GLU A 215 32.46 20.46 -9.16
N PHE A 216 32.58 20.14 -10.43
CA PHE A 216 33.25 18.93 -10.88
C PHE A 216 34.68 18.85 -10.38
N LYS A 217 35.50 19.91 -10.57
CA LYS A 217 36.88 19.98 -10.14
C LYS A 217 37.05 19.70 -8.65
N ASN A 218 36.22 20.35 -7.84
CA ASN A 218 36.27 20.24 -6.38
C ASN A 218 35.86 18.85 -5.88
N SER A 219 34.97 18.17 -6.61
CA SER A 219 34.34 16.90 -6.16
C SER A 219 35.02 15.65 -6.73
N VAL A 220 35.51 15.67 -7.97
CA VAL A 220 35.90 14.44 -8.68
C VAL A 220 37.43 14.19 -8.67
N LYS A 221 38.27 15.22 -8.51
CA LYS A 221 39.74 15.15 -8.52
C LYS A 221 40.29 14.37 -9.73
N ASP A 222 39.81 14.74 -10.92
CA ASP A 222 40.28 14.22 -12.21
C ASP A 222 40.74 15.43 -13.06
N ASP A 223 41.92 15.97 -12.71
CA ASP A 223 42.41 17.22 -13.29
C ASP A 223 42.63 17.09 -14.80
N GLU A 224 43.10 15.94 -15.28
CA GLU A 224 43.29 15.68 -16.71
C GLU A 224 41.96 15.77 -17.50
N PHE A 225 40.89 15.24 -16.94
CA PHE A 225 39.61 15.30 -17.59
C PHE A 225 38.93 16.68 -17.42
N TYR A 226 39.20 17.36 -16.32
CA TYR A 226 38.78 18.75 -16.14
C TYR A 226 39.39 19.67 -17.18
N ASP A 227 40.73 19.62 -17.38
CA ASP A 227 41.43 20.45 -18.36
C ASP A 227 40.95 20.18 -19.79
N PHE A 228 40.64 18.92 -20.08
CA PHE A 228 40.04 18.54 -21.36
C PHE A 228 38.66 19.17 -21.56
N LEU A 229 37.77 19.11 -20.55
CA LEU A 229 36.43 19.70 -20.61
C LEU A 229 36.50 21.22 -20.75
N MET A 230 37.33 21.89 -19.95
CA MET A 230 37.57 23.33 -20.04
C MET A 230 38.01 23.77 -21.42
N THR A 231 38.84 22.99 -22.08
CA THR A 231 39.40 23.34 -23.38
C THR A 231 38.45 23.08 -24.55
N ASN A 232 37.64 22.01 -24.47
CA ASN A 232 36.88 21.53 -25.61
C ASN A 232 35.37 21.67 -25.48
N GLU A 233 34.83 21.75 -24.27
CA GLU A 233 33.38 21.67 -24.02
C GLU A 233 32.83 22.84 -23.20
N LYS A 234 33.65 23.76 -22.73
CA LYS A 234 33.18 24.93 -21.97
C LYS A 234 32.07 25.66 -22.72
N ASP A 235 31.02 26.09 -22.00
CA ASP A 235 29.83 26.78 -22.52
C ASP A 235 29.01 25.97 -23.53
N THR A 236 29.23 24.62 -23.58
CA THR A 236 28.42 23.74 -24.42
C THR A 236 27.07 23.45 -23.78
N GLU A 237 26.01 23.71 -24.54
CA GLU A 237 24.64 23.30 -24.20
C GLU A 237 24.10 22.31 -25.23
N SER A 238 23.33 21.30 -24.79
CA SER A 238 22.68 20.36 -25.68
C SER A 238 21.43 19.78 -25.03
N THR A 239 20.37 19.66 -25.82
CA THR A 239 19.15 18.92 -25.45
C THR A 239 19.23 17.44 -25.84
N ASN A 240 20.30 17.02 -26.55
CA ASN A 240 20.53 15.63 -26.94
C ASN A 240 21.76 15.07 -26.24
N PHE A 241 21.51 14.45 -25.09
CA PHE A 241 22.56 13.83 -24.27
C PHE A 241 23.30 12.72 -25.02
N ASN A 242 22.61 11.87 -25.78
CA ASN A 242 23.23 10.74 -26.49
C ASN A 242 24.21 11.20 -27.55
N SER A 243 23.87 12.24 -28.31
CA SER A 243 24.76 12.85 -29.30
C SER A 243 25.97 13.50 -28.63
N PHE A 244 25.74 14.25 -27.55
CA PHE A 244 26.78 14.91 -26.78
C PHE A 244 27.80 13.89 -26.22
N ILE A 245 27.31 12.87 -25.48
CA ILE A 245 28.19 11.88 -24.85
C ILE A 245 28.98 11.07 -25.87
N GLY A 246 28.36 10.74 -27.02
CA GLY A 246 29.02 10.03 -28.09
C GLY A 246 30.12 10.85 -28.79
N LYS A 247 29.94 12.18 -28.95
CA LYS A 247 30.98 13.11 -29.44
C LYS A 247 32.09 13.27 -28.42
N LEU A 248 31.75 13.48 -27.15
CA LEU A 248 32.70 13.67 -26.06
C LEU A 248 33.59 12.44 -25.88
N GLU A 249 33.03 11.24 -25.92
CA GLU A 249 33.79 9.99 -25.84
C GLU A 249 34.83 9.88 -26.99
N LYS A 250 34.39 10.20 -28.21
CA LYS A 250 35.31 10.18 -29.38
C LYS A 250 36.41 11.23 -29.26
N SER A 251 36.08 12.44 -28.82
CA SER A 251 37.03 13.54 -28.64
C SER A 251 38.03 13.22 -27.51
N ALA A 252 37.57 12.71 -26.39
CA ALA A 252 38.43 12.29 -25.28
C ALA A 252 39.42 11.18 -25.71
N LYS A 253 38.93 10.17 -26.43
CA LYS A 253 39.80 9.11 -26.96
C LYS A 253 40.86 9.64 -27.96
N LYS A 254 40.48 10.60 -28.80
CA LYS A 254 41.47 11.26 -29.72
C LYS A 254 42.52 12.06 -28.96
N ALA A 255 42.14 12.65 -27.83
CA ALA A 255 43.07 13.35 -26.93
C ALA A 255 43.93 12.40 -26.06
N GLY A 256 43.79 11.08 -26.23
CA GLY A 256 44.53 10.08 -25.46
C GLY A 256 43.93 9.74 -24.10
N LEU A 257 42.78 10.29 -23.79
CA LEU A 257 42.11 10.08 -22.50
C LEU A 257 41.34 8.75 -22.48
N LYS A 258 41.51 8.00 -21.41
CA LYS A 258 40.73 6.77 -21.20
C LYS A 258 39.29 7.10 -20.84
N TRP A 259 38.31 6.68 -21.67
CA TRP A 259 36.91 6.76 -21.34
C TRP A 259 36.54 5.71 -20.30
N THR A 260 35.93 6.14 -19.20
CA THR A 260 35.52 5.27 -18.08
C THR A 260 34.10 5.54 -17.67
N LYS A 261 33.40 4.53 -17.09
CA LYS A 261 32.06 4.72 -16.53
C LYS A 261 32.02 5.78 -15.41
N LYS A 262 33.13 5.95 -14.68
CA LYS A 262 33.28 7.01 -13.67
C LYS A 262 33.18 8.40 -14.29
N ARG A 263 33.86 8.64 -15.43
CA ARG A 263 33.80 9.91 -16.16
C ARG A 263 32.40 10.14 -16.76
N GLU A 264 31.80 9.11 -17.36
CA GLU A 264 30.41 9.17 -17.87
C GLU A 264 29.40 9.52 -16.77
N ASN A 265 29.51 8.87 -15.61
CA ASN A 265 28.65 9.17 -14.47
C ASN A 265 28.87 10.59 -13.91
N ALA A 266 30.11 11.06 -13.94
CA ALA A 266 30.44 12.43 -13.53
C ALA A 266 29.81 13.46 -14.49
N ILE A 267 29.85 13.21 -15.81
CA ILE A 267 29.13 14.06 -16.77
C ILE A 267 27.64 14.13 -16.44
N ARG A 268 27.00 12.98 -16.23
CA ARG A 268 25.58 12.93 -15.86
C ARG A 268 25.29 13.72 -14.58
N LYS A 269 26.17 13.63 -13.60
CA LYS A 269 25.92 14.24 -12.30
C LYS A 269 26.13 15.76 -12.28
N TYR A 270 27.18 16.25 -12.92
CA TYR A 270 27.63 17.63 -12.78
C TYR A 270 27.26 18.52 -13.96
N PHE A 271 27.02 17.94 -15.14
CA PHE A 271 26.78 18.70 -16.36
C PHE A 271 25.44 18.42 -16.99
N THR A 272 24.52 17.76 -16.28
CA THR A 272 23.15 17.58 -16.78
C THR A 272 22.09 17.94 -15.75
N THR A 273 20.96 18.41 -16.26
CA THR A 273 19.71 18.58 -15.53
C THR A 273 18.58 17.88 -16.26
N THR A 274 17.55 17.45 -15.53
CA THR A 274 16.33 16.92 -16.17
C THR A 274 15.59 18.04 -16.89
N ASP A 275 15.16 17.79 -18.12
CA ASP A 275 14.40 18.73 -18.94
C ASP A 275 13.43 17.95 -19.84
N GLU A 276 12.12 18.16 -19.64
CA GLU A 276 11.04 17.51 -20.42
C GLU A 276 11.14 17.77 -21.93
N ASN A 277 11.75 18.87 -22.34
CA ASN A 277 11.95 19.21 -23.76
C ASN A 277 13.24 18.63 -24.36
N ALA A 278 14.06 17.94 -23.54
CA ALA A 278 15.25 17.28 -24.04
C ALA A 278 14.91 15.94 -24.69
N ASP A 279 15.79 15.49 -25.60
CA ASP A 279 15.66 14.16 -26.21
C ASP A 279 15.79 13.04 -25.15
N VAL A 280 15.10 11.92 -25.39
CA VAL A 280 15.17 10.75 -24.51
C VAL A 280 16.60 10.19 -24.45
N VAL A 281 17.03 9.81 -23.27
CA VAL A 281 18.31 9.14 -23.05
C VAL A 281 18.19 7.67 -23.41
N LEU A 282 19.14 7.17 -24.18
CA LEU A 282 19.22 5.77 -24.58
C LEU A 282 20.38 5.08 -23.88
N ASP A 283 20.17 3.81 -23.52
CA ASP A 283 21.25 2.95 -23.04
C ASP A 283 22.20 2.54 -24.20
N LYS A 284 23.26 1.80 -23.86
CA LYS A 284 24.24 1.32 -24.86
C LYS A 284 23.66 0.31 -25.88
N LYS A 285 22.49 -0.23 -25.62
CA LYS A 285 21.77 -1.15 -26.50
C LYS A 285 20.74 -0.44 -27.37
N GLY A 286 20.51 0.86 -27.13
CA GLY A 286 19.53 1.67 -27.83
C GLY A 286 18.13 1.63 -27.21
N ASN A 287 17.95 1.06 -26.03
CA ASN A 287 16.69 1.10 -25.31
C ASN A 287 16.54 2.42 -24.56
N ILE A 288 15.32 2.88 -24.37
CA ILE A 288 14.99 4.05 -23.58
C ILE A 288 15.41 3.81 -22.11
N GLU A 289 16.19 4.74 -21.56
CA GLU A 289 16.61 4.69 -20.16
C GLU A 289 15.51 5.28 -19.28
N PRO A 290 15.01 4.54 -18.24
CA PRO A 290 13.99 5.07 -17.35
C PRO A 290 14.52 6.13 -16.41
N ASP A 291 13.72 7.15 -16.13
CA ASP A 291 14.01 8.09 -15.05
C ASP A 291 13.57 7.49 -13.69
N ASN A 292 14.54 7.20 -12.84
CA ASN A 292 14.28 6.62 -11.52
C ASN A 292 13.51 7.55 -10.57
N ASN A 293 13.49 8.87 -10.85
CA ASN A 293 12.75 9.83 -10.04
C ASN A 293 11.27 9.92 -10.45
N LEU A 294 10.96 9.52 -11.69
CA LEU A 294 9.60 9.52 -12.24
C LEU A 294 8.99 8.11 -12.29
N LYS A 295 9.74 7.11 -11.83
CA LYS A 295 9.25 5.74 -11.72
C LYS A 295 8.15 5.67 -10.68
N ASP A 296 7.00 5.10 -11.06
CA ASP A 296 5.85 4.90 -10.19
C ASP A 296 5.34 3.46 -10.26
N THR A 297 4.39 3.14 -9.42
CA THR A 297 3.73 1.83 -9.39
C THR A 297 2.21 2.01 -9.41
N GLU A 298 1.56 1.30 -10.32
CA GLU A 298 0.10 1.29 -10.42
C GLU A 298 -0.49 -0.01 -9.89
N GLN A 299 -1.71 0.10 -9.35
CA GLN A 299 -2.51 -1.04 -8.91
C GLN A 299 -3.65 -1.28 -9.89
N VAL A 300 -3.50 -2.28 -10.73
CA VAL A 300 -4.47 -2.66 -11.74
C VAL A 300 -5.40 -3.72 -11.17
N PRO A 301 -6.72 -3.46 -10.98
CA PRO A 301 -7.65 -4.45 -10.50
C PRO A 301 -7.63 -5.74 -11.35
N LEU A 302 -7.67 -6.92 -10.72
CA LEU A 302 -7.68 -8.20 -11.46
C LEU A 302 -8.83 -8.30 -12.47
N LEU A 303 -9.95 -7.66 -12.17
CA LEU A 303 -11.16 -7.66 -13.00
C LEU A 303 -11.24 -6.42 -13.93
N TYR A 304 -10.15 -5.67 -14.11
CA TYR A 304 -10.17 -4.53 -15.03
C TYR A 304 -10.31 -5.02 -16.49
N ASP A 305 -11.22 -4.42 -17.23
CA ASP A 305 -11.45 -4.78 -18.62
C ASP A 305 -10.21 -4.50 -19.49
N GLY A 306 -9.76 -5.51 -20.26
CA GLY A 306 -8.50 -5.45 -20.99
C GLY A 306 -7.24 -5.67 -20.13
N GLY A 307 -7.37 -5.96 -18.82
CA GLY A 307 -6.26 -6.28 -17.92
C GLY A 307 -5.26 -5.14 -17.77
N ILE A 308 -3.97 -5.48 -17.58
CA ILE A 308 -2.89 -4.50 -17.38
C ILE A 308 -2.77 -3.56 -18.58
N THR A 309 -2.78 -4.09 -19.78
CA THR A 309 -2.64 -3.28 -21.00
C THR A 309 -3.82 -2.33 -21.17
N GLY A 310 -5.07 -2.79 -20.95
CA GLY A 310 -6.26 -1.95 -21.01
C GLY A 310 -6.24 -0.82 -19.98
N PHE A 311 -5.82 -1.12 -18.76
CA PHE A 311 -5.66 -0.11 -17.70
C PHE A 311 -4.63 0.95 -18.12
N PHE A 312 -3.48 0.53 -18.60
CA PHE A 312 -2.43 1.44 -19.02
C PHE A 312 -2.88 2.42 -20.11
N GLU A 313 -3.50 1.90 -21.16
CA GLU A 313 -3.97 2.72 -22.28
C GLU A 313 -5.09 3.69 -21.88
N ASN A 314 -5.94 3.34 -20.91
CA ASN A 314 -7.07 4.15 -20.50
C ASN A 314 -6.77 5.10 -19.34
N GLU A 315 -5.96 4.68 -18.37
CA GLU A 315 -5.82 5.39 -17.10
C GLU A 315 -4.44 6.05 -16.92
N VAL A 316 -3.40 5.59 -17.63
CA VAL A 316 -2.03 6.12 -17.48
C VAL A 316 -1.62 6.95 -18.69
N LYS A 317 -1.69 6.36 -19.87
CA LYS A 317 -1.18 6.94 -21.11
C LYS A 317 -1.81 8.29 -21.51
N PRO A 318 -3.11 8.56 -21.23
CA PRO A 318 -3.69 9.88 -21.50
C PRO A 318 -3.06 11.03 -20.70
N TYR A 319 -2.41 10.72 -19.58
CA TYR A 319 -1.75 11.71 -18.72
C TYR A 319 -0.24 11.74 -18.90
N VAL A 320 0.36 10.63 -19.33
CA VAL A 320 1.82 10.50 -19.57
C VAL A 320 2.01 9.70 -20.86
N GLU A 321 2.02 10.40 -21.98
CA GLU A 321 1.98 9.82 -23.32
C GLU A 321 3.18 8.90 -23.64
N ASP A 322 4.36 9.22 -23.13
CA ASP A 322 5.62 8.49 -23.36
C ASP A 322 5.99 7.50 -22.25
N ALA A 323 5.09 7.26 -21.29
CA ALA A 323 5.25 6.21 -20.30
C ALA A 323 5.13 4.81 -20.90
N TRP A 324 5.72 3.82 -20.22
CA TRP A 324 5.53 2.41 -20.54
C TRP A 324 5.47 1.55 -19.28
N ILE A 325 4.80 0.40 -19.39
CA ILE A 325 4.73 -0.58 -18.30
C ILE A 325 5.86 -1.60 -18.43
N ASN A 326 6.40 -2.01 -17.29
CA ASN A 326 7.19 -3.21 -17.19
C ASN A 326 6.28 -4.39 -16.77
N GLU A 327 5.72 -5.12 -17.71
CA GLU A 327 4.81 -6.24 -17.45
C GLU A 327 5.48 -7.37 -16.66
N ASP A 328 6.78 -7.58 -16.83
CA ASP A 328 7.55 -8.58 -16.07
C ASP A 328 7.66 -8.23 -14.57
N SER A 329 7.35 -6.99 -14.20
CA SER A 329 7.30 -6.54 -12.80
C SER A 329 5.99 -6.84 -12.09
N ALA A 330 4.98 -7.35 -12.81
CA ALA A 330 3.63 -7.54 -12.26
C ALA A 330 3.63 -8.55 -11.10
N VAL A 331 3.17 -8.08 -9.93
CA VAL A 331 3.03 -8.90 -8.73
C VAL A 331 1.58 -8.83 -8.24
N ILE A 332 0.96 -9.99 -8.03
CA ILE A 332 -0.41 -10.05 -7.51
C ILE A 332 -0.43 -9.71 -6.03
N GLY A 333 -1.30 -8.77 -5.67
CA GLY A 333 -1.63 -8.39 -4.29
C GLY A 333 -3.12 -8.50 -4.01
N TYR A 334 -3.46 -8.59 -2.73
CA TYR A 334 -4.85 -8.54 -2.25
C TYR A 334 -4.93 -7.58 -1.08
N GLU A 335 -5.87 -6.63 -1.15
CA GLU A 335 -6.17 -5.72 -0.05
C GLU A 335 -7.66 -5.37 0.02
N LEU A 336 -8.13 -5.05 1.20
CA LEU A 336 -9.52 -4.66 1.44
C LEU A 336 -9.57 -3.26 2.04
N SER A 337 -10.07 -2.33 1.27
CA SER A 337 -10.41 -0.99 1.78
C SER A 337 -11.83 -1.00 2.35
N PHE A 338 -12.00 -1.59 3.55
CA PHE A 338 -13.33 -1.81 4.15
C PHE A 338 -14.15 -0.52 4.23
N THR A 339 -13.54 0.58 4.62
CA THR A 339 -14.18 1.90 4.73
C THR A 339 -14.71 2.42 3.39
N LYS A 340 -14.04 2.13 2.28
CA LYS A 340 -14.48 2.52 0.92
C LYS A 340 -15.88 1.99 0.61
N TYR A 341 -16.18 0.77 1.04
CA TYR A 341 -17.44 0.09 0.72
C TYR A 341 -18.62 0.56 1.58
N PHE A 342 -18.32 1.03 2.80
CA PHE A 342 -19.36 1.49 3.76
C PHE A 342 -19.29 3.00 4.01
N TYR A 343 -18.50 3.72 3.22
CA TYR A 343 -18.44 5.18 3.33
C TYR A 343 -19.79 5.80 3.02
N LYS A 344 -20.29 6.57 3.97
CA LYS A 344 -21.47 7.40 3.80
C LYS A 344 -21.01 8.86 3.75
N PRO A 345 -21.17 9.55 2.61
CA PRO A 345 -20.83 10.98 2.55
C PRO A 345 -21.68 11.73 3.55
N VAL A 346 -21.02 12.44 4.46
CA VAL A 346 -21.70 13.36 5.36
C VAL A 346 -22.13 14.57 4.52
N GLN A 347 -23.45 14.80 4.44
CA GLN A 347 -23.94 16.06 3.90
C GLN A 347 -23.40 17.20 4.77
N LEU A 348 -22.56 18.02 4.19
CA LEU A 348 -22.11 19.22 4.88
C LEU A 348 -23.32 20.12 5.13
N ARG A 349 -23.45 20.61 6.36
CA ARG A 349 -24.50 21.58 6.71
C ARG A 349 -24.25 22.88 5.94
N ASP A 350 -25.33 23.54 5.57
CA ASP A 350 -25.23 24.83 4.89
C ASP A 350 -24.54 25.85 5.80
N LEU A 351 -23.69 26.69 5.23
CA LEU A 351 -22.95 27.71 5.99
C LEU A 351 -23.90 28.64 6.77
N SER A 352 -25.08 28.91 6.19
CA SER A 352 -26.17 29.69 6.83
C SER A 352 -26.66 29.04 8.12
N ASP A 353 -26.80 27.71 8.15
CA ASP A 353 -27.27 26.97 9.33
C ASP A 353 -26.20 26.95 10.44
N ILE A 354 -24.94 26.82 10.05
CA ILE A 354 -23.82 26.87 10.98
C ILE A 354 -23.71 28.28 11.61
N ILE A 355 -23.85 29.34 10.80
CA ILE A 355 -23.84 30.73 11.29
C ILE A 355 -25.03 30.98 12.21
N ALA A 356 -26.23 30.46 11.90
CA ALA A 356 -27.39 30.58 12.75
C ALA A 356 -27.20 29.92 14.12
N ASP A 357 -26.61 28.73 14.16
CA ASP A 357 -26.29 28.03 15.42
C ASP A 357 -25.25 28.78 16.24
N ILE A 358 -24.19 29.29 15.61
CA ILE A 358 -23.17 30.10 16.30
C ILE A 358 -23.80 31.34 16.93
N ARG A 359 -24.66 32.07 16.19
CA ARG A 359 -25.39 33.22 16.72
C ARG A 359 -26.34 32.89 17.87
N ALA A 360 -27.03 31.73 17.78
CA ALA A 360 -27.89 31.27 18.86
C ALA A 360 -27.08 30.93 20.13
N ILE A 361 -25.91 30.33 19.98
CA ILE A 361 -25.00 30.06 21.09
C ILE A 361 -24.44 31.38 21.67
N GLU A 362 -24.02 32.34 20.86
CA GLU A 362 -23.58 33.65 21.32
C GLU A 362 -24.68 34.39 22.14
N GLN A 363 -25.90 34.41 21.61
CA GLN A 363 -27.06 35.01 22.33
C GLN A 363 -27.35 34.31 23.65
N SER A 364 -27.18 32.97 23.73
CA SER A 364 -27.37 32.22 24.97
C SER A 364 -26.25 32.43 26.00
N THR A 365 -25.03 32.71 25.52
CA THR A 365 -23.85 32.95 26.37
C THR A 365 -23.71 34.39 26.84
N ASP A 366 -24.24 35.38 26.13
CA ASP A 366 -24.24 36.80 26.57
C ASP A 366 -24.96 36.96 27.91
N GLY A 367 -26.06 36.21 28.15
CA GLY A 367 -26.74 36.18 29.42
C GLY A 367 -25.97 35.51 30.56
N LEU A 368 -25.17 34.46 30.22
CA LEU A 368 -24.33 33.72 31.15
C LEU A 368 -23.10 34.53 31.60
N LEU A 369 -22.43 35.23 30.68
CA LEU A 369 -21.31 36.11 30.97
C LEU A 369 -21.77 37.28 31.89
N ALA A 370 -22.90 37.90 31.58
CA ALA A 370 -23.50 38.93 32.42
C ALA A 370 -23.86 38.45 33.83
N SER A 371 -24.36 37.19 33.96
CA SER A 371 -24.66 36.60 35.27
C SER A 371 -23.41 36.20 36.06
N ILE A 372 -22.30 35.92 35.41
CA ILE A 372 -21.01 35.55 36.05
C ILE A 372 -20.21 36.83 36.43
N ILE A 373 -20.24 37.84 35.56
CA ILE A 373 -19.55 39.11 35.80
C ILE A 373 -20.40 40.12 36.59
N GLY A 374 -21.76 39.97 36.55
CA GLY A 374 -22.69 40.84 37.22
C GLY A 374 -23.06 40.45 38.67
N GLY A 375 -22.32 39.49 39.25
CA GLY A 375 -22.39 39.17 40.68
C GLY A 375 -21.58 40.21 41.48
N GLU A 376 -22.28 41.27 41.87
CA GLU A 376 -21.96 42.27 42.95
C GLU A 376 -20.61 43.01 42.86
N VAL A 377 -20.71 44.29 42.50
CA VAL A 377 -20.02 45.36 43.21
C VAL A 377 -20.99 46.02 44.14
#